data_10334ca657f0c7729cf5d21e160ab903
#
_entry.id   10334ca657f0c7729cf5d21e160ab903
#
_cell.length_a   1.000
_cell.length_b   1.000
_cell.length_c   1.000
_cell.angle_alpha   90.00
_cell.angle_beta   90.00
_cell.angle_gamma   90.00
#
_symmetry.space_group_name_H-M   'P 1'
#
loop_
_entity.id
_entity.type
_entity.pdbx_description
1 polymer ?
#
loop_
_entity_poly.entity_id
_entity_poly.type
_entity_poly.pdbx_seq_one_letter_code
_entity_poly.pdbx_strand_id
1 'polypeptide(L)'
;MTKAEIQFIRSLADKRTRDTEHLFVAEGYKLVDEIRNSQLRIRTIYTTRDDVAGREVVRIEKREMERISQLNTASDILAVVEQPRYTLALNCLKTKLTLALDGVQNPGNMGTIVRLADWFGVENIICSRECADLYNPKVVQATMGALLRVKVHYVDNLSALLSEAREGGLPIYGTLLDGNNIYNERLTSEGIIVMGNEGRGLSDECRKALTHKLFIPPYPADAPTSESLNVAMATGIILSEFRRK
;
A
#
# COMPACT_ATOMS: atom_id res chain seq x y z
N MET A 1 -25.84 -19.22 5.53
CA MET A 1 -24.81 -19.42 4.48
C MET A 1 -24.56 -20.90 4.21
N THR A 2 -24.27 -21.28 2.96
CA THR A 2 -23.84 -22.65 2.64
C THR A 2 -22.39 -22.90 3.08
N LYS A 3 -22.04 -24.19 3.27
CA LYS A 3 -20.66 -24.57 3.61
C LYS A 3 -19.66 -24.12 2.53
N ALA A 4 -20.07 -24.18 1.25
CA ALA A 4 -19.24 -23.78 0.12
C ALA A 4 -18.95 -22.27 0.11
N GLU A 5 -19.97 -21.43 0.37
CA GLU A 5 -19.78 -19.96 0.49
C GLU A 5 -18.80 -19.59 1.61
N ILE A 6 -18.96 -20.20 2.78
CA ILE A 6 -18.05 -19.95 3.91
C ILE A 6 -16.61 -20.33 3.53
N GLN A 7 -16.44 -21.50 2.91
CA GLN A 7 -15.11 -21.97 2.49
C GLN A 7 -14.50 -21.05 1.42
N PHE A 8 -15.30 -20.59 0.47
CA PHE A 8 -14.87 -19.66 -0.56
C PHE A 8 -14.38 -18.32 0.03
N ILE A 9 -15.18 -17.69 0.91
CA ILE A 9 -14.80 -16.41 1.52
C ILE A 9 -13.52 -16.56 2.35
N ARG A 10 -13.40 -17.63 3.11
CA ARG A 10 -12.17 -17.93 3.87
C ARG A 10 -10.96 -18.13 2.98
N SER A 11 -11.12 -18.75 1.82
CA SER A 11 -10.01 -18.96 0.88
C SER A 11 -9.44 -17.66 0.29
N LEU A 12 -10.20 -16.54 0.34
CA LEU A 12 -9.70 -15.21 -0.03
C LEU A 12 -8.64 -14.66 0.95
N ALA A 13 -8.38 -15.32 2.08
CA ALA A 13 -7.19 -15.05 2.90
C ALA A 13 -5.89 -15.43 2.17
N ASP A 14 -5.95 -16.40 1.25
CA ASP A 14 -4.81 -16.83 0.44
C ASP A 14 -4.63 -15.94 -0.81
N LYS A 15 -3.37 -15.53 -1.07
CA LYS A 15 -3.02 -14.67 -2.21
C LYS A 15 -3.39 -15.32 -3.55
N ARG A 16 -3.13 -16.61 -3.71
CA ARG A 16 -3.40 -17.34 -4.96
C ARG A 16 -4.89 -17.31 -5.31
N THR A 17 -5.75 -17.50 -4.31
CA THR A 17 -7.21 -17.41 -4.51
C THR A 17 -7.62 -16.00 -4.91
N ARG A 18 -7.11 -14.97 -4.23
CA ARG A 18 -7.40 -13.57 -4.58
C ARG A 18 -6.98 -13.22 -6.01
N ASP A 19 -5.80 -13.68 -6.42
CA ASP A 19 -5.26 -13.42 -7.76
C ASP A 19 -6.09 -14.15 -8.84
N THR A 20 -6.56 -15.38 -8.57
CA THR A 20 -7.38 -16.18 -9.49
C THR A 20 -8.79 -15.60 -9.62
N GLU A 21 -9.42 -15.28 -8.50
CA GLU A 21 -10.80 -14.78 -8.46
C GLU A 21 -10.91 -13.27 -8.72
N HIS A 22 -9.79 -12.55 -8.63
CA HIS A 22 -9.72 -11.08 -8.66
C HIS A 22 -10.62 -10.41 -7.61
N LEU A 23 -10.65 -11.01 -6.40
CA LEU A 23 -11.48 -10.57 -5.28
C LEU A 23 -10.61 -10.33 -4.04
N PHE A 24 -11.12 -9.51 -3.14
CA PHE A 24 -10.57 -9.36 -1.80
C PHE A 24 -11.69 -9.16 -0.76
N VAL A 25 -11.34 -9.30 0.50
CA VAL A 25 -12.26 -9.09 1.62
C VAL A 25 -11.95 -7.76 2.31
N ALA A 26 -12.99 -6.99 2.56
CA ALA A 26 -12.93 -5.78 3.39
C ALA A 26 -13.89 -5.95 4.57
N GLU A 27 -13.40 -5.69 5.79
CA GLU A 27 -14.16 -5.83 7.01
C GLU A 27 -14.21 -4.53 7.81
N GLY A 28 -15.34 -4.31 8.49
CA GLY A 28 -15.59 -3.13 9.32
C GLY A 28 -16.45 -2.09 8.62
N TYR A 29 -17.41 -1.55 9.40
CA TYR A 29 -18.47 -0.67 8.89
C TYR A 29 -17.91 0.53 8.10
N LYS A 30 -16.96 1.23 8.69
CA LYS A 30 -16.39 2.43 8.05
C LYS A 30 -15.76 2.14 6.69
N LEU A 31 -14.97 1.07 6.59
CA LEU A 31 -14.31 0.69 5.34
C LEU A 31 -15.33 0.23 4.29
N VAL A 32 -16.29 -0.61 4.68
CA VAL A 32 -17.33 -1.11 3.77
C VAL A 32 -18.21 0.04 3.27
N ASP A 33 -18.56 1.00 4.14
CA ASP A 33 -19.33 2.17 3.76
C ASP A 33 -18.56 3.09 2.78
N GLU A 34 -17.26 3.32 3.02
CA GLU A 34 -16.42 4.05 2.06
C GLU A 34 -16.33 3.32 0.71
N ILE A 35 -16.23 1.98 0.70
CA ILE A 35 -16.24 1.18 -0.54
C ILE A 35 -17.57 1.32 -1.28
N ARG A 36 -18.71 1.28 -0.57
CA ARG A 36 -20.05 1.47 -1.17
C ARG A 36 -20.20 2.82 -1.86
N ASN A 37 -19.54 3.84 -1.32
CA ASN A 37 -19.54 5.20 -1.87
C ASN A 37 -18.41 5.44 -2.90
N SER A 38 -17.61 4.42 -3.21
CA SER A 38 -16.52 4.47 -4.20
C SER A 38 -16.94 3.91 -5.56
N GLN A 39 -15.99 3.85 -6.50
CA GLN A 39 -16.19 3.21 -7.80
C GLN A 39 -15.88 1.70 -7.80
N LEU A 40 -15.49 1.13 -6.66
CA LEU A 40 -15.19 -0.30 -6.58
C LEU A 40 -16.47 -1.13 -6.67
N ARG A 41 -16.38 -2.26 -7.36
CA ARG A 41 -17.52 -3.18 -7.50
C ARG A 41 -17.57 -4.13 -6.33
N ILE A 42 -18.65 -4.06 -5.58
CA ILE A 42 -18.94 -4.99 -4.49
C ILE A 42 -19.69 -6.18 -5.08
N ARG A 43 -19.19 -7.39 -4.84
CA ARG A 43 -19.88 -8.64 -5.20
C ARG A 43 -20.97 -8.98 -4.21
N THR A 44 -20.66 -8.90 -2.90
CA THR A 44 -21.60 -9.22 -1.82
C THR A 44 -21.16 -8.56 -0.53
N ILE A 45 -22.12 -8.08 0.25
CA ILE A 45 -21.93 -7.62 1.62
C ILE A 45 -22.63 -8.61 2.56
N TYR A 46 -21.89 -9.16 3.49
CA TYR A 46 -22.43 -9.97 4.58
C TYR A 46 -22.49 -9.11 5.84
N THR A 47 -23.64 -9.12 6.52
CA THR A 47 -23.81 -8.30 7.73
C THR A 47 -24.76 -8.93 8.75
N THR A 48 -24.47 -8.65 10.02
CA THR A 48 -25.38 -8.96 11.14
C THR A 48 -26.24 -7.75 11.52
N ARG A 49 -26.00 -6.58 10.88
CA ARG A 49 -26.65 -5.30 11.19
C ARG A 49 -27.97 -5.13 10.46
N ASP A 50 -28.94 -4.49 11.13
CA ASP A 50 -30.29 -4.24 10.60
C ASP A 50 -30.38 -2.97 9.74
N ASP A 51 -29.44 -2.05 9.90
CA ASP A 51 -29.42 -0.75 9.24
C ASP A 51 -28.68 -0.75 7.89
N VAL A 52 -28.14 -1.88 7.44
CA VAL A 52 -27.48 -2.03 6.14
C VAL A 52 -28.43 -2.70 5.15
N ALA A 53 -28.78 -2.02 4.07
CA ALA A 53 -29.67 -2.52 3.02
C ALA A 53 -29.04 -2.35 1.63
N GLY A 54 -29.45 -3.18 0.68
CA GLY A 54 -29.00 -3.15 -0.73
C GLY A 54 -29.24 -4.50 -1.40
N ARG A 55 -29.17 -4.55 -2.72
CA ARG A 55 -29.33 -5.80 -3.50
C ARG A 55 -28.17 -6.77 -3.26
N GLU A 56 -26.98 -6.23 -2.98
CA GLU A 56 -25.74 -6.96 -2.68
C GLU A 56 -25.63 -7.41 -1.24
N VAL A 57 -26.61 -7.07 -0.37
CA VAL A 57 -26.54 -7.33 1.08
C VAL A 57 -27.18 -8.66 1.42
N VAL A 58 -26.46 -9.50 2.13
CA VAL A 58 -26.91 -10.78 2.69
C VAL A 58 -26.85 -10.70 4.22
N ARG A 59 -28.01 -10.86 4.85
CA ARG A 59 -28.09 -11.00 6.30
C ARG A 59 -27.60 -12.34 6.74
N ILE A 60 -26.74 -12.35 7.75
CA ILE A 60 -26.20 -13.56 8.34
C ILE A 60 -26.21 -13.50 9.86
N GLU A 61 -26.11 -14.65 10.50
CA GLU A 61 -25.98 -14.73 11.94
C GLU A 61 -24.54 -14.43 12.40
N LYS A 62 -24.40 -14.02 13.68
CA LYS A 62 -23.09 -13.75 14.28
C LYS A 62 -22.12 -14.94 14.16
N ARG A 63 -22.61 -16.16 14.36
CA ARG A 63 -21.82 -17.40 14.20
C ARG A 63 -21.30 -17.60 12.78
N GLU A 64 -22.06 -17.18 11.78
CA GLU A 64 -21.64 -17.25 10.38
C GLU A 64 -20.59 -16.19 10.09
N MET A 65 -20.76 -14.97 10.62
CA MET A 65 -19.76 -13.90 10.51
C MET A 65 -18.43 -14.32 11.14
N GLU A 66 -18.44 -14.89 12.33
CA GLU A 66 -17.23 -15.42 13.00
C GLU A 66 -16.50 -16.49 12.16
N ARG A 67 -17.24 -17.21 11.32
CA ARG A 67 -16.66 -18.24 10.43
C ARG A 67 -16.04 -17.69 9.17
N ILE A 68 -16.49 -16.54 8.66
CA ILE A 68 -15.99 -15.93 7.41
C ILE A 68 -15.01 -14.80 7.66
N SER A 69 -14.99 -14.22 8.84
CA SER A 69 -14.08 -13.14 9.22
C SER A 69 -12.61 -13.59 9.14
N GLN A 70 -11.77 -12.70 8.69
CA GLN A 70 -10.31 -12.84 8.61
C GLN A 70 -9.60 -12.03 9.71
N LEU A 71 -10.36 -11.38 10.57
CA LEU A 71 -9.87 -10.62 11.73
C LEU A 71 -9.85 -11.49 12.99
N ASN A 72 -9.01 -11.13 13.96
CA ASN A 72 -8.97 -11.79 15.28
C ASN A 72 -10.31 -11.66 16.03
N THR A 73 -10.97 -10.52 15.89
CA THR A 73 -12.34 -10.29 16.35
C THR A 73 -13.20 -9.97 15.15
N ALA A 74 -14.20 -10.79 14.90
CA ALA A 74 -15.10 -10.61 13.76
C ALA A 74 -15.81 -9.27 13.84
N SER A 75 -15.86 -8.57 12.72
CA SER A 75 -16.68 -7.38 12.55
C SER A 75 -18.15 -7.76 12.35
N ASP A 76 -19.06 -6.80 12.42
CA ASP A 76 -20.48 -6.96 12.14
C ASP A 76 -20.83 -6.84 10.65
N ILE A 77 -19.84 -6.56 9.80
CA ILE A 77 -19.99 -6.40 8.35
C ILE A 77 -18.70 -6.79 7.63
N LEU A 78 -18.85 -7.49 6.50
CA LEU A 78 -17.79 -7.94 5.62
C LEU A 78 -18.25 -7.79 4.17
N ALA A 79 -17.42 -7.20 3.32
CA ALA A 79 -17.65 -7.11 1.88
C ALA A 79 -16.66 -7.97 1.10
N VAL A 80 -17.15 -8.66 0.08
CA VAL A 80 -16.35 -9.26 -0.98
C VAL A 80 -16.34 -8.30 -2.15
N VAL A 81 -15.14 -7.82 -2.54
CA VAL A 81 -14.94 -6.70 -3.45
C VAL A 81 -14.06 -7.13 -4.62
N GLU A 82 -14.37 -6.66 -5.84
CA GLU A 82 -13.52 -6.88 -7.01
C GLU A 82 -12.23 -6.05 -6.91
N GLN A 83 -11.10 -6.67 -7.25
CA GLN A 83 -9.82 -5.95 -7.34
C GLN A 83 -9.84 -5.03 -8.56
N PRO A 84 -9.62 -3.71 -8.40
CA PRO A 84 -9.52 -2.81 -9.53
C PRO A 84 -8.24 -3.10 -10.34
N ARG A 85 -8.29 -2.90 -11.64
CA ARG A 85 -7.14 -3.01 -12.53
C ARG A 85 -6.70 -1.62 -12.93
N TYR A 86 -5.46 -1.30 -12.61
CA TYR A 86 -4.85 -0.02 -12.99
C TYR A 86 -3.73 -0.25 -14.00
N THR A 87 -3.70 0.57 -15.03
CA THR A 87 -2.57 0.64 -15.96
C THR A 87 -1.63 1.73 -15.49
N LEU A 88 -0.35 1.40 -15.30
CA LEU A 88 0.67 2.38 -14.99
C LEU A 88 0.98 3.19 -16.25
N ALA A 89 0.59 4.44 -16.27
CA ALA A 89 0.93 5.36 -17.35
C ALA A 89 2.25 6.07 -17.01
N LEU A 90 3.34 5.75 -17.71
CA LEU A 90 4.67 6.34 -17.46
C LEU A 90 4.66 7.87 -17.56
N ASN A 91 3.80 8.45 -18.36
CA ASN A 91 3.64 9.90 -18.46
C ASN A 91 3.16 10.54 -17.15
N CYS A 92 2.38 9.82 -16.32
CA CYS A 92 1.95 10.32 -15.01
C CYS A 92 3.12 10.49 -14.04
N LEU A 93 4.21 9.71 -14.21
CA LEU A 93 5.40 9.79 -13.37
C LEU A 93 6.16 11.09 -13.59
N LYS A 94 6.02 11.72 -14.77
CA LYS A 94 6.77 12.94 -15.15
C LYS A 94 6.25 14.21 -14.48
N THR A 95 5.03 14.20 -13.96
CA THR A 95 4.36 15.39 -13.44
C THR A 95 3.94 15.27 -11.99
N LYS A 96 4.15 14.12 -11.38
CA LYS A 96 3.71 13.82 -10.02
C LYS A 96 4.78 13.08 -9.22
N LEU A 97 4.75 13.30 -7.93
CA LEU A 97 5.54 12.51 -7.00
C LEU A 97 4.95 11.10 -6.90
N THR A 98 5.81 10.09 -7.01
CA THR A 98 5.46 8.67 -6.97
C THR A 98 6.33 7.98 -5.92
N LEU A 99 5.77 7.01 -5.20
CA LEU A 99 6.54 6.10 -4.36
C LEU A 99 6.89 4.83 -5.13
N ALA A 100 8.09 4.32 -4.92
CA ALA A 100 8.51 2.98 -5.33
C ALA A 100 8.95 2.19 -4.10
N LEU A 101 8.48 0.95 -3.98
CA LEU A 101 8.75 0.07 -2.84
C LEU A 101 9.55 -1.14 -3.33
N ASP A 102 10.77 -1.26 -2.84
CA ASP A 102 11.70 -2.33 -3.16
C ASP A 102 11.70 -3.37 -2.04
N GLY A 103 10.81 -4.35 -2.13
CA GLY A 103 10.73 -5.47 -1.20
C GLY A 103 10.18 -5.12 0.19
N VAL A 104 9.27 -4.18 0.33
CA VAL A 104 8.57 -3.90 1.60
C VAL A 104 7.62 -5.04 1.91
N GLN A 105 8.02 -5.95 2.81
CA GLN A 105 7.33 -7.23 3.04
C GLN A 105 6.35 -7.21 4.21
N ASN A 106 6.53 -6.30 5.17
CA ASN A 106 5.64 -6.24 6.33
C ASN A 106 4.26 -5.65 5.96
N PRO A 107 3.15 -6.39 6.20
CA PRO A 107 1.80 -5.92 5.87
C PRO A 107 1.41 -4.62 6.59
N GLY A 108 1.85 -4.43 7.83
CA GLY A 108 1.59 -3.20 8.60
C GLY A 108 2.29 -2.00 8.00
N ASN A 109 3.57 -2.16 7.59
CA ASN A 109 4.33 -1.11 6.91
C ASN A 109 3.69 -0.77 5.57
N MET A 110 3.35 -1.78 4.76
CA MET A 110 2.67 -1.58 3.48
C MET A 110 1.38 -0.76 3.64
N GLY A 111 0.50 -1.15 4.54
CA GLY A 111 -0.75 -0.43 4.78
C GLY A 111 -0.53 1.01 5.29
N THR A 112 0.46 1.21 6.17
CA THR A 112 0.82 2.53 6.67
C THR A 112 1.38 3.42 5.56
N ILE A 113 2.23 2.87 4.68
CA ILE A 113 2.78 3.61 3.52
C ILE A 113 1.66 4.02 2.56
N VAL A 114 0.69 3.16 2.29
CA VAL A 114 -0.49 3.51 1.47
C VAL A 114 -1.29 4.66 2.11
N ARG A 115 -1.47 4.68 3.44
CA ARG A 115 -2.10 5.81 4.14
C ARG A 115 -1.30 7.10 4.04
N LEU A 116 0.02 7.02 4.17
CA LEU A 116 0.90 8.18 4.00
C LEU A 116 0.86 8.72 2.58
N ALA A 117 0.84 7.82 1.57
CA ALA A 117 0.68 8.21 0.18
C ALA A 117 -0.62 9.02 -0.04
N ASP A 118 -1.74 8.52 0.47
CA ASP A 118 -3.03 9.21 0.44
C ASP A 118 -2.96 10.58 1.15
N TRP A 119 -2.40 10.61 2.35
CA TRP A 119 -2.29 11.83 3.16
C TRP A 119 -1.46 12.94 2.49
N PHE A 120 -0.37 12.56 1.82
CA PHE A 120 0.54 13.47 1.16
C PHE A 120 0.26 13.66 -0.34
N GLY A 121 -0.87 13.16 -0.85
CA GLY A 121 -1.30 13.34 -2.23
C GLY A 121 -0.39 12.62 -3.24
N VAL A 122 0.12 11.43 -2.88
CA VAL A 122 0.83 10.53 -3.79
C VAL A 122 -0.18 9.52 -4.33
N GLU A 123 -0.53 9.65 -5.60
CA GLU A 123 -1.59 8.84 -6.22
C GLU A 123 -1.13 7.44 -6.65
N ASN A 124 0.18 7.26 -6.88
CA ASN A 124 0.72 6.00 -7.41
C ASN A 124 1.84 5.47 -6.52
N ILE A 125 1.77 4.17 -6.23
CA ILE A 125 2.84 3.40 -5.61
C ILE A 125 3.23 2.29 -6.59
N ILE A 126 4.53 2.12 -6.86
CA ILE A 126 5.09 1.05 -7.68
C ILE A 126 5.80 0.08 -6.76
N CYS A 127 5.39 -1.18 -6.77
CA CYS A 127 5.94 -2.22 -5.90
C CYS A 127 6.70 -3.27 -6.70
N SER A 128 7.84 -3.71 -6.19
CA SER A 128 8.45 -4.97 -6.65
C SER A 128 7.55 -6.16 -6.27
N ARG A 129 7.73 -7.30 -6.91
CA ARG A 129 6.93 -8.52 -6.65
C ARG A 129 7.06 -9.05 -5.22
N GLU A 130 8.15 -8.77 -4.56
CA GLU A 130 8.44 -9.18 -3.18
C GLU A 130 7.70 -8.36 -2.12
N CYS A 131 7.09 -7.24 -2.49
CA CYS A 131 6.31 -6.44 -1.57
C CYS A 131 5.06 -7.18 -1.08
N ALA A 132 4.63 -6.83 0.13
CA ALA A 132 3.37 -7.32 0.68
C ALA A 132 2.21 -7.01 -0.28
N ASP A 133 1.31 -7.98 -0.42
CA ASP A 133 0.14 -7.83 -1.27
C ASP A 133 -0.86 -6.83 -0.68
N LEU A 134 -1.25 -5.82 -1.46
CA LEU A 134 -2.22 -4.78 -1.07
C LEU A 134 -3.52 -5.38 -0.55
N TYR A 135 -3.99 -6.45 -1.16
CA TYR A 135 -5.27 -7.09 -0.83
C TYR A 135 -5.15 -8.16 0.26
N ASN A 136 -3.97 -8.33 0.87
CA ASN A 136 -3.85 -9.10 2.10
C ASN A 136 -4.76 -8.47 3.17
N PRO A 137 -5.56 -9.26 3.92
CA PRO A 137 -6.50 -8.73 4.91
C PRO A 137 -5.89 -7.77 5.93
N LYS A 138 -4.66 -8.05 6.37
CA LYS A 138 -3.93 -7.18 7.30
C LYS A 138 -3.54 -5.84 6.66
N VAL A 139 -3.17 -5.86 5.36
CA VAL A 139 -2.86 -4.63 4.61
C VAL A 139 -4.12 -3.81 4.40
N VAL A 140 -5.20 -4.44 3.92
CA VAL A 140 -6.51 -3.80 3.71
C VAL A 140 -6.94 -3.05 4.97
N GLN A 141 -6.89 -3.70 6.14
CA GLN A 141 -7.22 -3.06 7.41
C GLN A 141 -6.27 -1.89 7.74
N ALA A 142 -4.97 -2.08 7.54
CA ALA A 142 -3.97 -1.06 7.88
C ALA A 142 -4.05 0.18 6.98
N THR A 143 -4.60 0.07 5.77
CA THR A 143 -4.80 1.23 4.88
C THR A 143 -5.85 2.21 5.37
N MET A 144 -6.80 1.77 6.23
CA MET A 144 -7.90 2.61 6.73
C MET A 144 -8.67 3.33 5.60
N GLY A 145 -8.93 2.64 4.48
CA GLY A 145 -9.63 3.18 3.32
C GLY A 145 -8.76 3.89 2.28
N ALA A 146 -7.49 4.17 2.56
CA ALA A 146 -6.57 4.82 1.60
C ALA A 146 -6.39 4.03 0.30
N LEU A 147 -6.57 2.70 0.34
CA LEU A 147 -6.55 1.83 -0.85
C LEU A 147 -7.57 2.22 -1.93
N LEU A 148 -8.58 3.03 -1.60
CA LEU A 148 -9.59 3.51 -2.53
C LEU A 148 -9.11 4.70 -3.38
N ARG A 149 -8.05 5.39 -2.94
CA ARG A 149 -7.54 6.63 -3.54
C ARG A 149 -6.13 6.48 -4.10
N VAL A 150 -5.37 5.52 -3.58
CA VAL A 150 -3.98 5.25 -4.02
C VAL A 150 -3.94 4.03 -4.92
N LYS A 151 -3.36 4.17 -6.10
CA LYS A 151 -3.16 3.09 -7.08
C LYS A 151 -1.84 2.39 -6.81
N VAL A 152 -1.89 1.10 -6.52
CA VAL A 152 -0.69 0.28 -6.29
C VAL A 152 -0.46 -0.63 -7.50
N HIS A 153 0.74 -0.55 -8.06
CA HIS A 153 1.16 -1.27 -9.26
C HIS A 153 2.29 -2.24 -8.91
N TYR A 154 2.12 -3.52 -9.15
CA TYR A 154 3.18 -4.51 -8.99
C TYR A 154 3.88 -4.74 -10.34
N VAL A 155 5.20 -4.58 -10.36
CA VAL A 155 6.03 -4.73 -11.56
C VAL A 155 7.03 -5.89 -11.41
N ASP A 156 7.35 -6.56 -12.51
CA ASP A 156 8.26 -7.69 -12.50
C ASP A 156 9.71 -7.24 -12.30
N ASN A 157 10.07 -6.07 -12.83
CA ASN A 157 11.41 -5.52 -12.73
C ASN A 157 11.37 -4.03 -12.36
N LEU A 158 11.45 -3.76 -11.05
CA LEU A 158 11.42 -2.38 -10.54
C LEU A 158 12.66 -1.59 -10.98
N SER A 159 13.84 -2.20 -10.95
CA SER A 159 15.09 -1.52 -11.30
C SER A 159 15.15 -1.11 -12.77
N ALA A 160 14.61 -1.91 -13.68
CA ALA A 160 14.49 -1.56 -15.09
C ALA A 160 13.55 -0.34 -15.28
N LEU A 161 12.40 -0.32 -14.61
CA LEU A 161 11.47 0.80 -14.66
C LEU A 161 12.11 2.09 -14.11
N LEU A 162 12.85 2.00 -12.99
CA LEU A 162 13.56 3.16 -12.42
C LEU A 162 14.65 3.67 -13.36
N SER A 163 15.36 2.76 -14.04
CA SER A 163 16.39 3.14 -15.02
C SER A 163 15.79 3.84 -16.23
N GLU A 164 14.68 3.34 -16.77
CA GLU A 164 13.95 3.99 -17.87
C GLU A 164 13.42 5.37 -17.46
N ALA A 165 12.88 5.50 -16.24
CA ALA A 165 12.43 6.78 -15.72
C ALA A 165 13.59 7.79 -15.58
N ARG A 166 14.77 7.35 -15.10
CA ARG A 166 15.96 8.16 -15.01
C ARG A 166 16.45 8.62 -16.40
N GLU A 167 16.49 7.72 -17.38
CA GLU A 167 16.86 8.04 -18.76
C GLU A 167 15.89 9.06 -19.39
N GLY A 168 14.61 8.99 -18.98
CA GLY A 168 13.59 9.98 -19.29
C GLY A 168 13.71 11.31 -18.57
N GLY A 169 14.76 11.50 -17.75
CA GLY A 169 15.06 12.75 -17.02
C GLY A 169 14.35 12.90 -15.68
N LEU A 170 13.65 11.86 -15.17
CA LEU A 170 13.04 11.93 -13.86
C LEU A 170 14.06 11.83 -12.73
N PRO A 171 13.95 12.65 -11.68
CA PRO A 171 14.73 12.46 -10.47
C PRO A 171 14.27 11.22 -9.71
N ILE A 172 15.24 10.37 -9.35
CA ILE A 172 15.02 9.15 -8.57
C ILE A 172 15.72 9.32 -7.23
N TYR A 173 14.95 9.42 -6.17
CA TYR A 173 15.40 9.63 -4.80
C TYR A 173 15.43 8.32 -4.04
N GLY A 174 16.58 7.84 -3.64
CA GLY A 174 16.69 6.65 -2.79
C GLY A 174 16.97 7.04 -1.35
N THR A 175 16.39 6.30 -0.40
CA THR A 175 16.59 6.51 1.02
C THR A 175 17.66 5.58 1.53
N LEU A 176 18.79 6.12 1.98
CA LEU A 176 20.01 5.37 2.29
C LEU A 176 20.69 5.96 3.52
N LEU A 177 21.46 5.13 4.24
CA LEU A 177 22.26 5.57 5.39
C LEU A 177 23.48 6.39 4.95
N ASP A 178 23.97 6.19 3.71
CA ASP A 178 25.08 6.90 3.07
C ASP A 178 24.62 8.05 2.16
N GLY A 179 23.42 8.56 2.40
CA GLY A 179 22.83 9.66 1.64
C GLY A 179 23.15 11.05 2.21
N ASN A 180 22.74 12.09 1.48
CA ASN A 180 22.80 13.46 1.92
C ASN A 180 21.68 13.77 2.91
N ASN A 181 21.91 14.67 3.86
CA ASN A 181 20.90 15.12 4.80
C ASN A 181 19.72 15.74 4.06
N ILE A 182 18.53 15.09 4.16
CA ILE A 182 17.33 15.49 3.45
C ILE A 182 16.92 16.95 3.71
N TYR A 183 17.19 17.47 4.90
CA TYR A 183 16.81 18.83 5.29
C TYR A 183 17.64 19.92 4.58
N ASN A 184 18.75 19.56 3.93
CA ASN A 184 19.62 20.45 3.17
C ASN A 184 19.45 20.30 1.65
N GLU A 185 18.61 19.35 1.20
CA GLU A 185 18.42 19.05 -0.21
C GLU A 185 17.31 19.91 -0.84
N ARG A 186 17.48 20.22 -2.12
CA ARG A 186 16.42 20.81 -2.94
C ARG A 186 15.57 19.70 -3.53
N LEU A 187 14.39 19.52 -2.98
CA LEU A 187 13.45 18.49 -3.37
C LEU A 187 12.46 19.01 -4.42
N THR A 188 12.14 18.17 -5.40
CA THR A 188 11.20 18.50 -6.49
C THR A 188 9.78 18.06 -6.15
N SER A 189 8.79 18.63 -6.83
CA SER A 189 7.37 18.23 -6.69
C SER A 189 7.01 16.96 -7.49
N GLU A 190 7.90 16.54 -8.39
CA GLU A 190 7.81 15.35 -9.23
C GLU A 190 9.02 14.44 -9.03
N GLY A 191 8.90 13.19 -9.49
CA GLY A 191 9.96 12.19 -9.39
C GLY A 191 9.52 10.94 -8.64
N ILE A 192 10.47 10.03 -8.43
CA ILE A 192 10.21 8.76 -7.75
C ILE A 192 11.04 8.67 -6.47
N ILE A 193 10.37 8.48 -5.34
CA ILE A 193 10.99 8.19 -4.05
C ILE A 193 11.01 6.68 -3.86
N VAL A 194 12.19 6.10 -3.69
CA VAL A 194 12.39 4.66 -3.55
C VAL A 194 12.65 4.32 -2.08
N MET A 195 11.78 3.50 -1.51
CA MET A 195 11.89 2.97 -0.15
C MET A 195 12.29 1.50 -0.21
N GLY A 196 13.27 1.12 0.58
CA GLY A 196 13.81 -0.23 0.60
C GLY A 196 13.16 -1.18 1.59
N ASN A 197 13.58 -2.44 1.55
CA ASN A 197 13.22 -3.49 2.49
C ASN A 197 13.69 -3.14 3.91
N GLU A 198 12.92 -3.57 4.92
CA GLU A 198 13.16 -3.26 6.33
C GLU A 198 14.52 -3.75 6.86
N GLY A 199 15.00 -4.90 6.36
CA GLY A 199 16.26 -5.49 6.82
C GLY A 199 17.43 -5.28 5.86
N ARG A 200 17.17 -5.28 4.54
CA ARG A 200 18.23 -5.25 3.51
C ARG A 200 18.42 -3.86 2.89
N GLY A 201 17.48 -2.94 3.12
CA GLY A 201 17.46 -1.67 2.41
C GLY A 201 17.09 -1.81 0.93
N LEU A 202 17.61 -0.93 0.10
CA LEU A 202 17.44 -0.99 -1.37
C LEU A 202 18.35 -2.08 -1.97
N SER A 203 17.83 -2.80 -2.97
CA SER A 203 18.62 -3.72 -3.78
C SER A 203 19.71 -2.98 -4.56
N ASP A 204 20.81 -3.67 -4.88
CA ASP A 204 21.93 -3.06 -5.62
C ASP A 204 21.50 -2.57 -7.01
N GLU A 205 20.55 -3.27 -7.64
CA GLU A 205 19.98 -2.91 -8.93
C GLU A 205 19.18 -1.60 -8.83
N CYS A 206 18.34 -1.43 -7.82
CA CYS A 206 17.60 -0.20 -7.59
C CYS A 206 18.54 0.96 -7.21
N ARG A 207 19.61 0.69 -6.42
CA ARG A 207 20.61 1.69 -6.05
C ARG A 207 21.31 2.30 -7.28
N LYS A 208 21.57 1.52 -8.32
CA LYS A 208 22.21 1.99 -9.58
C LYS A 208 21.33 2.98 -10.37
N ALA A 209 20.02 2.91 -10.19
CA ALA A 209 19.08 3.79 -10.85
C ALA A 209 18.92 5.16 -10.16
N LEU A 210 19.41 5.33 -8.95
CA LEU A 210 19.24 6.56 -8.17
C LEU A 210 19.97 7.74 -8.79
N THR A 211 19.37 8.92 -8.78
CA THR A 211 19.98 10.21 -9.08
C THR A 211 20.36 10.97 -7.82
N HIS A 212 19.61 10.75 -6.74
CA HIS A 212 19.80 11.40 -5.44
C HIS A 212 19.72 10.36 -4.33
N LYS A 213 20.59 10.49 -3.36
CA LYS A 213 20.60 9.67 -2.15
C LYS A 213 20.22 10.56 -0.97
N LEU A 214 19.15 10.21 -0.26
CA LEU A 214 18.63 10.95 0.88
C LEU A 214 18.86 10.20 2.19
N PHE A 215 19.19 10.95 3.23
CA PHE A 215 19.40 10.45 4.58
C PHE A 215 18.60 11.28 5.58
N ILE A 216 17.92 10.61 6.51
CA ILE A 216 17.27 11.24 7.67
C ILE A 216 18.27 11.16 8.83
N PRO A 217 18.92 12.27 9.23
CA PRO A 217 19.91 12.23 10.29
C PRO A 217 19.27 11.97 11.66
N PRO A 218 19.92 11.19 12.55
CA PRO A 218 19.54 11.11 13.95
C PRO A 218 19.79 12.43 14.68
N TYR A 219 19.26 12.57 15.88
CA TYR A 219 19.56 13.72 16.75
C TYR A 219 19.87 13.25 18.17
N PRO A 220 21.00 13.71 18.78
CA PRO A 220 22.13 14.41 18.10
C PRO A 220 22.83 13.50 17.08
N ALA A 221 23.47 14.09 16.06
CA ALA A 221 24.08 13.35 14.94
C ALA A 221 25.12 12.30 15.37
N ASP A 222 25.85 12.57 16.45
CA ASP A 222 26.94 11.70 16.95
C ASP A 222 26.52 10.77 18.10
N ALA A 223 25.23 10.76 18.48
CA ALA A 223 24.76 9.90 19.57
C ALA A 223 24.55 8.45 19.08
N PRO A 224 24.86 7.44 19.88
CA PRO A 224 24.48 6.06 19.60
C PRO A 224 22.95 5.96 19.43
N THR A 225 22.51 5.39 18.31
CA THR A 225 21.10 5.21 18.01
C THR A 225 20.85 3.87 17.32
N SER A 226 19.59 3.54 17.03
CA SER A 226 19.24 2.39 16.19
C SER A 226 19.84 2.52 14.79
N GLU A 227 20.16 1.40 14.16
CA GLU A 227 20.77 1.38 12.81
C GLU A 227 19.90 2.06 11.74
N SER A 228 18.57 1.98 11.87
CA SER A 228 17.64 2.55 10.90
C SER A 228 16.28 2.87 11.53
N LEU A 229 15.51 3.71 10.87
CA LEU A 229 14.11 3.95 11.16
C LEU A 229 13.23 2.87 10.53
N ASN A 230 12.07 2.59 11.13
CA ASN A 230 11.02 1.83 10.47
C ASN A 230 10.68 2.47 9.10
N VAL A 231 10.54 1.64 8.06
CA VAL A 231 10.37 2.12 6.68
C VAL A 231 9.11 3.01 6.50
N ALA A 232 8.01 2.70 7.18
CA ALA A 232 6.81 3.53 7.09
C ALA A 232 7.01 4.89 7.79
N MET A 233 7.71 4.91 8.94
CA MET A 233 8.07 6.16 9.63
C MET A 233 9.00 7.01 8.77
N ALA A 234 10.03 6.41 8.19
CA ALA A 234 10.93 7.09 7.26
C ALA A 234 10.17 7.67 6.05
N THR A 235 9.23 6.89 5.48
CA THR A 235 8.37 7.36 4.37
C THR A 235 7.58 8.60 4.78
N GLY A 236 7.01 8.63 5.98
CA GLY A 236 6.25 9.79 6.47
C GLY A 236 7.10 11.06 6.60
N ILE A 237 8.32 10.94 7.15
CA ILE A 237 9.26 12.05 7.29
C ILE A 237 9.66 12.58 5.90
N ILE A 238 10.01 11.69 4.99
CA ILE A 238 10.43 12.04 3.62
C ILE A 238 9.30 12.72 2.87
N LEU A 239 8.09 12.15 2.87
CA LEU A 239 6.95 12.76 2.20
C LEU A 239 6.58 14.12 2.79
N SER A 240 6.69 14.27 4.11
CA SER A 240 6.50 15.56 4.78
C SER A 240 7.50 16.60 4.28
N GLU A 241 8.77 16.22 4.13
CA GLU A 241 9.81 17.13 3.64
C GLU A 241 9.60 17.50 2.16
N PHE A 242 9.23 16.54 1.29
CA PHE A 242 8.86 16.82 -0.10
C PHE A 242 7.63 17.73 -0.26
N ARG A 243 6.76 17.80 0.74
CA ARG A 243 5.57 18.66 0.74
C ARG A 243 5.74 19.94 1.57
N ARG A 244 6.85 20.09 2.28
CA ARG A 244 7.17 21.32 2.99
C ARG A 244 7.42 22.43 1.97
N LYS A 245 6.64 23.51 2.08
CA LYS A 245 6.74 24.71 1.22
C LYS A 245 7.71 25.72 1.83
#